data_7bb828da79fbbbc605917ad1f8e82f0f
#
_entry.id   7bb828da79fbbbc605917ad1f8e82f0f
#
_cell.length_a   1.000
_cell.length_b   1.000
_cell.length_c   1.000
_cell.angle_alpha   90.00
_cell.angle_beta   90.00
_cell.angle_gamma   90.00
#
_symmetry.space_group_name_H-M   'P 1'
#
loop_
_entity.id
_entity.type
_entity.pdbx_description
1 polymer ?
#
loop_
_entity_poly.entity_id
_entity_poly.type
_entity_poly.pdbx_seq_one_letter_code
_entity_poly.pdbx_strand_id
1 'polypeptide(L)'
;MSTQDLMNTPGYYYAIAYTLSVLVIIYTQEHRVGKWKILISNIVQFVLLMLFMQWTHGVSRTLFIPAMAVIITVLLLHIYYCCRFSWREAGFYLVKAFINGEFAASFCWQFYYYICEKMNTHIPIWQIVNLVAVYAAIFAVLYLMEKSLQKDMDELHITKRELMVVVVIAAAVFAVSNLSFLDQKGLFSGRLVMDIFIIRTLVDLSGMAVLYAYHIQVKEVQLRFEKNTLHNIMDMQYQNYQLSKESMDMVNQKYHDL
;
A
#
# COMPACT_ATOMS: atom_id res chain seq x y z
N MET A 1 -14.05 1.93 30.73
CA MET A 1 -14.30 2.15 29.30
C MET A 1 -15.77 1.81 29.06
N SER A 2 -16.56 2.74 28.56
CA SER A 2 -17.99 2.46 28.30
C SER A 2 -18.10 1.54 27.08
N THR A 3 -19.20 0.79 26.95
CA THR A 3 -19.47 -0.04 25.77
C THR A 3 -19.50 0.77 24.47
N GLN A 4 -19.78 2.07 24.55
CA GLN A 4 -19.70 3.00 23.41
C GLN A 4 -18.26 3.31 22.97
N ASP A 5 -17.30 3.33 23.91
CA ASP A 5 -15.88 3.58 23.58
C ASP A 5 -15.26 2.40 22.83
N LEU A 6 -15.80 1.20 22.98
CA LEU A 6 -15.34 0.00 22.27
C LEU A 6 -15.88 -0.10 20.83
N MET A 7 -16.92 0.67 20.50
CA MET A 7 -17.52 0.64 19.15
C MET A 7 -16.64 1.25 18.06
N ASN A 8 -15.66 2.07 18.43
CA ASN A 8 -14.78 2.73 17.48
C ASN A 8 -13.33 2.30 17.68
N THR A 9 -12.66 1.97 16.60
CA THR A 9 -11.20 1.75 16.64
C THR A 9 -10.50 3.03 17.08
N PRO A 10 -9.69 3.00 18.16
CA PRO A 10 -8.99 4.19 18.61
C PRO A 10 -8.03 4.74 17.56
N GLY A 11 -7.95 6.07 17.43
CA GLY A 11 -7.14 6.73 16.40
C GLY A 11 -5.66 6.35 16.41
N TYR A 12 -5.08 6.03 17.57
CA TYR A 12 -3.68 5.60 17.66
C TYR A 12 -3.41 4.25 16.96
N TYR A 13 -4.41 3.34 16.84
CA TYR A 13 -4.26 2.13 16.03
C TYR A 13 -3.99 2.50 14.57
N TYR A 14 -4.75 3.45 14.01
CA TYR A 14 -4.54 3.92 12.64
C TYR A 14 -3.21 4.63 12.47
N ALA A 15 -2.81 5.50 13.41
CA ALA A 15 -1.55 6.21 13.33
C ALA A 15 -0.35 5.25 13.29
N ILE A 16 -0.36 4.20 14.12
CA ILE A 16 0.68 3.16 14.12
C ILE A 16 0.61 2.34 12.83
N ALA A 17 -0.59 1.90 12.40
CA ALA A 17 -0.77 1.07 11.22
C ALA A 17 -0.32 1.78 9.94
N TYR A 18 -0.70 3.04 9.72
CA TYR A 18 -0.25 3.83 8.57
C TYR A 18 1.25 4.06 8.58
N THR A 19 1.82 4.34 9.75
CA THR A 19 3.28 4.51 9.86
C THR A 19 4.01 3.23 9.50
N LEU A 20 3.58 2.08 10.02
CA LEU A 20 4.17 0.78 9.70
C LEU A 20 3.98 0.40 8.23
N SER A 21 2.80 0.68 7.65
CA SER A 21 2.55 0.46 6.22
C SER A 21 3.50 1.26 5.33
N VAL A 22 3.72 2.53 5.66
CA VAL A 22 4.66 3.39 4.93
C VAL A 22 6.10 2.94 5.15
N LEU A 23 6.46 2.52 6.37
CA LEU A 23 7.78 1.96 6.66
C LEU A 23 8.08 0.72 5.81
N VAL A 24 7.13 -0.20 5.66
CA VAL A 24 7.28 -1.38 4.78
C VAL A 24 7.65 -0.93 3.36
N ILE A 25 6.96 0.06 2.81
CA ILE A 25 7.25 0.58 1.47
C ILE A 25 8.63 1.23 1.43
N ILE A 26 8.94 2.13 2.38
CA ILE A 26 10.23 2.83 2.40
C ILE A 26 11.39 1.83 2.47
N TYR A 27 11.32 0.82 3.33
CA TYR A 27 12.42 -0.13 3.50
C TYR A 27 12.55 -1.16 2.37
N THR A 28 11.53 -1.32 1.54
CA THR A 28 11.58 -2.21 0.38
C THR A 28 11.93 -1.48 -0.92
N GLN A 29 11.89 -0.15 -0.96
CA GLN A 29 12.09 0.63 -2.20
C GLN A 29 13.39 1.46 -2.14
N GLU A 30 13.82 1.97 -3.29
CA GLU A 30 14.99 2.83 -3.38
C GLU A 30 14.77 4.17 -2.67
N HIS A 31 15.78 4.59 -1.91
CA HIS A 31 15.71 5.80 -1.11
C HIS A 31 16.23 7.02 -1.88
N ARG A 32 15.49 8.14 -1.77
CA ARG A 32 15.94 9.45 -2.27
C ARG A 32 16.90 10.13 -1.29
N VAL A 33 16.72 9.89 0.01
CA VAL A 33 17.43 10.59 1.11
C VAL A 33 18.19 9.61 1.99
N GLY A 34 19.19 10.11 2.70
CA GLY A 34 20.02 9.28 3.58
C GLY A 34 19.26 8.71 4.78
N LYS A 35 19.70 7.56 5.29
CA LYS A 35 19.04 6.78 6.35
C LYS A 35 18.67 7.60 7.59
N TRP A 36 19.51 8.54 8.04
CA TRP A 36 19.20 9.41 9.17
C TRP A 36 18.04 10.36 8.92
N LYS A 37 17.94 10.90 7.69
CA LYS A 37 16.83 11.78 7.31
C LYS A 37 15.53 11.00 7.23
N ILE A 38 15.56 9.76 6.76
CA ILE A 38 14.40 8.84 6.75
C ILE A 38 13.94 8.59 8.20
N LEU A 39 14.86 8.28 9.11
CA LEU A 39 14.51 8.02 10.52
C LEU A 39 13.82 9.23 11.15
N ILE A 40 14.42 10.42 11.01
CA ILE A 40 13.83 11.66 11.55
C ILE A 40 12.46 11.93 10.92
N SER A 41 12.35 11.80 9.60
CA SER A 41 11.09 12.01 8.88
C SER A 41 9.98 11.04 9.33
N ASN A 42 10.32 9.77 9.58
CA ASN A 42 9.37 8.76 10.10
C ASN A 42 8.88 9.13 11.50
N ILE A 43 9.77 9.60 12.39
CA ILE A 43 9.39 10.05 13.73
C ILE A 43 8.46 11.27 13.65
N VAL A 44 8.81 12.24 12.81
CA VAL A 44 7.97 13.45 12.61
C VAL A 44 6.59 13.06 12.07
N GLN A 45 6.54 12.21 11.05
CA GLN A 45 5.29 11.72 10.47
C GLN A 45 4.42 10.99 11.52
N PHE A 46 5.02 10.09 12.29
CA PHE A 46 4.34 9.36 13.36
C PHE A 46 3.71 10.28 14.40
N VAL A 47 4.52 11.24 14.92
CA VAL A 47 4.05 12.22 15.91
C VAL A 47 2.93 13.07 15.33
N LEU A 48 3.07 13.52 14.09
CA LEU A 48 2.06 14.32 13.39
C LEU A 48 0.74 13.55 13.25
N LEU A 49 0.78 12.29 12.84
CA LEU A 49 -0.40 11.42 12.73
C LEU A 49 -1.03 11.17 14.10
N MET A 50 -0.23 10.88 15.14
CA MET A 50 -0.75 10.66 16.49
C MET A 50 -1.49 11.88 17.02
N LEU A 51 -0.87 13.07 16.92
CA LEU A 51 -1.49 14.32 17.37
C LEU A 51 -2.75 14.63 16.57
N PHE A 52 -2.72 14.45 15.25
CA PHE A 52 -3.86 14.71 14.38
C PHE A 52 -5.03 13.77 14.67
N MET A 53 -4.77 12.47 14.81
CA MET A 53 -5.78 11.46 15.14
C MET A 53 -6.38 11.67 16.54
N GLN A 54 -5.57 12.14 17.49
CA GLN A 54 -6.04 12.46 18.84
C GLN A 54 -6.90 13.73 18.84
N TRP A 55 -6.53 14.75 18.06
CA TRP A 55 -7.31 15.96 17.88
C TRP A 55 -8.64 15.72 17.16
N THR A 56 -8.66 14.82 16.18
CA THR A 56 -9.88 14.46 15.42
C THR A 56 -10.76 13.43 16.14
N HIS A 57 -10.34 12.93 17.29
CA HIS A 57 -11.15 12.01 18.08
C HIS A 57 -12.45 12.68 18.57
N GLY A 58 -13.59 12.16 18.12
CA GLY A 58 -14.90 12.73 18.46
C GLY A 58 -15.40 13.86 17.53
N VAL A 59 -14.67 14.13 16.46
CA VAL A 59 -15.08 15.09 15.42
C VAL A 59 -16.36 14.61 14.73
N SER A 60 -17.21 15.57 14.35
CA SER A 60 -18.47 15.29 13.63
C SER A 60 -18.23 14.53 12.33
N ARG A 61 -19.20 13.69 11.94
CA ARG A 61 -19.14 12.88 10.70
C ARG A 61 -18.84 13.71 9.44
N THR A 62 -19.27 14.95 9.41
CA THR A 62 -19.03 15.88 8.28
C THR A 62 -17.55 16.24 8.10
N LEU A 63 -16.77 16.24 9.17
CA LEU A 63 -15.32 16.53 9.13
C LEU A 63 -14.46 15.27 8.95
N PHE A 64 -15.06 14.08 8.91
CA PHE A 64 -14.34 12.83 8.71
C PHE A 64 -13.63 12.78 7.35
N ILE A 65 -14.33 13.10 6.27
CA ILE A 65 -13.76 13.07 4.90
C ILE A 65 -12.61 14.09 4.75
N PRO A 66 -12.76 15.37 5.16
CA PRO A 66 -11.64 16.32 5.15
C PRO A 66 -10.45 15.87 6.00
N ALA A 67 -10.69 15.27 7.18
CA ALA A 67 -9.62 14.76 8.03
C ALA A 67 -8.84 13.64 7.34
N MET A 68 -9.52 12.70 6.68
CA MET A 68 -8.88 11.64 5.91
C MET A 68 -8.06 12.18 4.73
N ALA A 69 -8.54 13.22 4.05
CA ALA A 69 -7.79 13.88 2.98
C ALA A 69 -6.46 14.48 3.49
N VAL A 70 -6.44 15.04 4.70
CA VAL A 70 -5.20 15.54 5.32
C VAL A 70 -4.23 14.39 5.59
N ILE A 71 -4.70 13.29 6.16
CA ILE A 71 -3.87 12.09 6.43
C ILE A 71 -3.26 11.56 5.12
N ILE A 72 -4.08 11.35 4.09
CA ILE A 72 -3.65 10.90 2.77
C ILE A 72 -2.57 11.82 2.20
N THR A 73 -2.73 13.14 2.34
CA THR A 73 -1.75 14.12 1.87
C THR A 73 -0.43 14.03 2.62
N VAL A 74 -0.47 13.88 3.95
CA VAL A 74 0.73 13.72 4.78
C VAL A 74 1.49 12.43 4.40
N LEU A 75 0.78 11.32 4.24
CA LEU A 75 1.39 10.05 3.83
C LEU A 75 2.00 10.14 2.43
N LEU A 76 1.31 10.78 1.48
CA LEU A 76 1.81 10.98 0.11
C LEU A 76 3.10 11.77 0.09
N LEU A 77 3.12 12.92 0.76
CA LEU A 77 4.30 13.77 0.84
C LEU A 77 5.47 13.06 1.50
N HIS A 78 5.20 12.25 2.52
CA HIS A 78 6.23 11.49 3.22
C HIS A 78 6.84 10.38 2.32
N ILE A 79 6.02 9.58 1.64
CA ILE A 79 6.49 8.56 0.68
C ILE A 79 7.31 9.23 -0.44
N TYR A 80 6.79 10.32 -1.01
CA TYR A 80 7.46 11.05 -2.09
C TYR A 80 8.81 11.66 -1.65
N TYR A 81 8.90 12.11 -0.38
CA TYR A 81 10.13 12.64 0.18
C TYR A 81 11.20 11.56 0.40
N CYS A 82 10.79 10.40 0.93
CA CYS A 82 11.72 9.33 1.32
C CYS A 82 12.17 8.47 0.14
N CYS A 83 11.27 8.14 -0.78
CA CYS A 83 11.52 7.22 -1.89
C CYS A 83 11.84 7.96 -3.19
N ARG A 84 12.57 7.28 -4.09
CA ARG A 84 12.92 7.78 -5.41
C ARG A 84 11.78 7.57 -6.41
N PHE A 85 10.60 8.05 -6.05
CA PHE A 85 9.39 7.89 -6.85
C PHE A 85 9.04 9.15 -7.65
N SER A 86 8.40 8.96 -8.80
CA SER A 86 7.58 9.96 -9.45
C SER A 86 6.28 10.17 -8.65
N TRP A 87 5.54 11.26 -8.91
CA TRP A 87 4.23 11.51 -8.27
C TRP A 87 3.24 10.37 -8.47
N ARG A 88 3.29 9.67 -9.61
CA ARG A 88 2.37 8.56 -9.92
C ARG A 88 2.70 7.31 -9.13
N GLU A 89 3.97 6.97 -9.05
CA GLU A 89 4.46 5.85 -8.24
C GLU A 89 4.19 6.09 -6.76
N ALA A 90 4.50 7.30 -6.25
CA ALA A 90 4.18 7.67 -4.88
C ALA A 90 2.68 7.54 -4.58
N GLY A 91 1.81 7.96 -5.50
CA GLY A 91 0.36 7.78 -5.39
C GLY A 91 -0.07 6.31 -5.40
N PHE A 92 0.53 5.48 -6.23
CA PHE A 92 0.26 4.04 -6.29
C PHE A 92 0.62 3.35 -4.97
N TYR A 93 1.82 3.60 -4.46
CA TYR A 93 2.27 3.04 -3.18
C TYR A 93 1.53 3.63 -1.97
N LEU A 94 1.12 4.90 -2.04
CA LEU A 94 0.24 5.50 -1.03
C LEU A 94 -1.07 4.72 -0.89
N VAL A 95 -1.73 4.39 -2.01
CA VAL A 95 -2.98 3.63 -2.00
C VAL A 95 -2.79 2.28 -1.31
N LYS A 96 -1.69 1.58 -1.61
CA LYS A 96 -1.35 0.32 -0.92
C LYS A 96 -1.12 0.52 0.57
N ALA A 97 -0.32 1.53 0.96
CA ALA A 97 -0.06 1.84 2.36
C ALA A 97 -1.33 2.16 3.12
N PHE A 98 -2.23 2.92 2.51
CA PHE A 98 -3.50 3.31 3.09
C PHE A 98 -4.41 2.10 3.37
N ILE A 99 -4.66 1.25 2.36
CA ILE A 99 -5.52 0.06 2.53
C ILE A 99 -4.89 -0.96 3.49
N ASN A 100 -3.57 -1.18 3.43
CA ASN A 100 -2.87 -2.03 4.39
C ASN A 100 -3.00 -1.52 5.82
N GLY A 101 -2.94 -0.20 6.02
CA GLY A 101 -3.13 0.44 7.32
C GLY A 101 -4.56 0.32 7.84
N GLU A 102 -5.56 0.55 6.98
CA GLU A 102 -6.98 0.35 7.32
C GLU A 102 -7.23 -1.10 7.75
N PHE A 103 -6.79 -2.07 6.95
CA PHE A 103 -6.90 -3.48 7.28
C PHE A 103 -6.25 -3.83 8.62
N ALA A 104 -4.98 -3.43 8.82
CA ALA A 104 -4.25 -3.77 10.03
C ALA A 104 -4.91 -3.18 11.28
N ALA A 105 -5.35 -1.91 11.22
CA ALA A 105 -6.01 -1.25 12.34
C ALA A 105 -7.37 -1.89 12.67
N SER A 106 -8.19 -2.14 11.65
CA SER A 106 -9.51 -2.75 11.79
C SER A 106 -9.42 -4.17 12.34
N PHE A 107 -8.55 -5.00 11.76
CA PHE A 107 -8.36 -6.39 12.16
C PHE A 107 -7.81 -6.50 13.60
N CYS A 108 -6.80 -5.70 13.94
CA CYS A 108 -6.19 -5.73 15.26
C CYS A 108 -7.20 -5.32 16.35
N TRP A 109 -8.01 -4.30 16.09
CA TRP A 109 -9.05 -3.87 17.02
C TRP A 109 -10.18 -4.88 17.15
N GLN A 110 -10.64 -5.48 16.05
CA GLN A 110 -11.63 -6.55 16.03
C GLN A 110 -11.17 -7.74 16.86
N PHE A 111 -9.92 -8.15 16.70
CA PHE A 111 -9.36 -9.29 17.44
C PHE A 111 -9.28 -9.00 18.95
N TYR A 112 -8.86 -7.79 19.33
CA TYR A 112 -8.87 -7.35 20.72
C TYR A 112 -10.28 -7.32 21.29
N TYR A 113 -11.26 -6.76 20.56
CA TYR A 113 -12.65 -6.71 20.97
C TYR A 113 -13.22 -8.11 21.22
N TYR A 114 -12.98 -9.04 20.32
CA TYR A 114 -13.39 -10.44 20.45
C TYR A 114 -12.82 -11.11 21.71
N ILE A 115 -11.54 -10.91 22.01
CA ILE A 115 -10.90 -11.43 23.23
C ILE A 115 -11.57 -10.85 24.48
N CYS A 116 -11.77 -9.53 24.51
CA CYS A 116 -12.40 -8.86 25.64
C CYS A 116 -13.84 -9.34 25.88
N GLU A 117 -14.63 -9.52 24.82
CA GLU A 117 -16.01 -10.04 24.93
C GLU A 117 -16.02 -11.46 25.48
N LYS A 118 -15.12 -12.34 25.00
CA LYS A 118 -15.03 -13.73 25.46
C LYS A 118 -14.54 -13.88 26.90
N MET A 119 -13.57 -13.03 27.30
CA MET A 119 -13.00 -13.07 28.66
C MET A 119 -13.79 -12.23 29.68
N ASN A 120 -14.75 -11.45 29.22
CA ASN A 120 -15.53 -10.50 30.01
C ASN A 120 -14.63 -9.57 30.88
N THR A 121 -13.47 -9.24 30.40
CA THR A 121 -12.45 -8.46 31.15
C THR A 121 -11.65 -7.58 30.21
N HIS A 122 -11.50 -6.29 30.59
CA HIS A 122 -10.66 -5.32 29.88
C HIS A 122 -9.34 -5.14 30.63
N ILE A 123 -8.30 -5.84 30.23
CA ILE A 123 -6.97 -5.70 30.82
C ILE A 123 -6.09 -4.90 29.86
N PRO A 124 -5.60 -3.70 30.25
CA PRO A 124 -4.81 -2.83 29.35
C PRO A 124 -3.54 -3.51 28.81
N ILE A 125 -2.91 -4.39 29.61
CA ILE A 125 -1.73 -5.16 29.17
C ILE A 125 -2.05 -6.04 27.96
N TRP A 126 -3.20 -6.72 27.93
CA TRP A 126 -3.61 -7.54 26.80
C TRP A 126 -3.83 -6.73 25.52
N GLN A 127 -4.27 -5.47 25.67
CA GLN A 127 -4.42 -4.57 24.53
C GLN A 127 -3.06 -4.29 23.85
N ILE A 128 -2.02 -4.00 24.63
CA ILE A 128 -0.67 -3.76 24.11
C ILE A 128 -0.07 -5.02 23.52
N VAL A 129 -0.18 -6.16 24.21
CA VAL A 129 0.31 -7.45 23.72
C VAL A 129 -0.35 -7.82 22.40
N ASN A 130 -1.69 -7.69 22.31
CA ASN A 130 -2.45 -7.94 21.10
C ASN A 130 -1.98 -7.03 19.96
N LEU A 131 -1.86 -5.72 20.21
CA LEU A 131 -1.42 -4.75 19.21
C LEU A 131 -0.05 -5.11 18.65
N VAL A 132 0.92 -5.38 19.52
CA VAL A 132 2.28 -5.74 19.09
C VAL A 132 2.30 -7.06 18.33
N ALA A 133 1.62 -8.09 18.82
CA ALA A 133 1.62 -9.42 18.19
C ALA A 133 0.93 -9.40 16.82
N VAL A 134 -0.25 -8.80 16.72
CA VAL A 134 -1.02 -8.76 15.47
C VAL A 134 -0.33 -7.89 14.43
N TYR A 135 0.17 -6.70 14.82
CA TYR A 135 0.89 -5.85 13.88
C TYR A 135 2.22 -6.47 13.43
N ALA A 136 2.98 -7.09 14.32
CA ALA A 136 4.19 -7.79 13.93
C ALA A 136 3.90 -8.90 12.90
N ALA A 137 2.84 -9.68 13.08
CA ALA A 137 2.45 -10.73 12.14
C ALA A 137 2.02 -10.15 10.78
N ILE A 138 1.11 -9.16 10.76
CA ILE A 138 0.60 -8.56 9.52
C ILE A 138 1.75 -7.89 8.75
N PHE A 139 2.52 -7.01 9.40
CA PHE A 139 3.56 -6.25 8.72
C PHE A 139 4.77 -7.09 8.33
N ALA A 140 5.05 -8.21 9.02
CA ALA A 140 6.03 -9.18 8.56
C ALA A 140 5.59 -9.83 7.24
N VAL A 141 4.33 -10.26 7.13
CA VAL A 141 3.77 -10.81 5.88
C VAL A 141 3.81 -9.76 4.77
N LEU A 142 3.34 -8.54 5.02
CA LEU A 142 3.35 -7.46 4.04
C LEU A 142 4.77 -7.11 3.57
N TYR A 143 5.74 -7.10 4.48
CA TYR A 143 7.15 -6.87 4.13
C TYR A 143 7.70 -7.98 3.22
N LEU A 144 7.40 -9.24 3.52
CA LEU A 144 7.82 -10.36 2.68
C LEU A 144 7.18 -10.31 1.29
N MET A 145 5.89 -9.96 1.21
CA MET A 145 5.18 -9.77 -0.06
C MET A 145 5.80 -8.63 -0.88
N GLU A 146 6.02 -7.45 -0.29
CA GLU A 146 6.64 -6.31 -0.99
C GLU A 146 8.06 -6.64 -1.46
N LYS A 147 8.86 -7.25 -0.61
CA LYS A 147 10.22 -7.67 -0.95
C LYS A 147 10.25 -8.69 -2.09
N SER A 148 9.31 -9.63 -2.12
CA SER A 148 9.16 -10.58 -3.22
C SER A 148 8.77 -9.89 -4.53
N LEU A 149 7.89 -8.91 -4.46
CA LEU A 149 7.48 -8.14 -5.63
C LEU A 149 8.62 -7.29 -6.21
N GLN A 150 9.52 -6.77 -5.37
CA GLN A 150 10.63 -5.94 -5.84
C GLN A 150 11.76 -6.73 -6.51
N LYS A 151 11.92 -8.03 -6.20
CA LYS A 151 13.09 -8.84 -6.59
C LYS A 151 13.35 -8.91 -8.10
N ASP A 152 12.31 -8.76 -8.93
CA ASP A 152 12.41 -9.02 -10.38
C ASP A 152 12.42 -7.75 -11.25
N MET A 153 12.29 -6.55 -10.65
CA MET A 153 12.33 -5.27 -11.38
C MET A 153 12.95 -4.16 -10.53
N ASP A 154 13.83 -3.38 -11.12
CA ASP A 154 14.48 -2.25 -10.45
C ASP A 154 13.55 -1.04 -10.31
N GLU A 155 12.69 -0.78 -11.30
CA GLU A 155 11.74 0.36 -11.28
C GLU A 155 10.38 -0.03 -11.87
N LEU A 156 9.30 0.24 -11.10
CA LEU A 156 7.92 0.07 -11.56
C LEU A 156 7.40 1.39 -12.13
N HIS A 157 7.25 1.49 -13.44
CA HIS A 157 6.72 2.68 -14.09
C HIS A 157 5.20 2.71 -14.11
N ILE A 158 4.61 3.63 -13.34
CA ILE A 158 3.16 3.77 -13.22
C ILE A 158 2.62 4.81 -14.20
N THR A 159 1.69 4.39 -15.05
CA THR A 159 0.95 5.27 -15.96
C THR A 159 -0.20 5.98 -15.25
N LYS A 160 -0.73 7.05 -15.86
CA LYS A 160 -1.92 7.74 -15.33
C LYS A 160 -3.13 6.81 -15.19
N ARG A 161 -3.30 5.87 -16.13
CA ARG A 161 -4.41 4.90 -16.15
C ARG A 161 -4.30 3.94 -14.96
N GLU A 162 -3.14 3.39 -14.71
CA GLU A 162 -2.89 2.47 -13.60
C GLU A 162 -3.10 3.15 -12.24
N LEU A 163 -2.60 4.38 -12.07
CA LEU A 163 -2.88 5.17 -10.88
C LEU A 163 -4.38 5.39 -10.68
N MET A 164 -5.10 5.76 -11.74
CA MET A 164 -6.56 5.96 -11.67
C MET A 164 -7.29 4.70 -11.22
N VAL A 165 -6.91 3.53 -11.74
CA VAL A 165 -7.52 2.25 -11.36
C VAL A 165 -7.35 1.98 -9.87
N VAL A 166 -6.12 2.10 -9.32
CA VAL A 166 -5.90 1.83 -7.89
C VAL A 166 -6.60 2.85 -6.99
N VAL A 167 -6.68 4.12 -7.41
CA VAL A 167 -7.42 5.16 -6.67
C VAL A 167 -8.92 4.84 -6.64
N VAL A 168 -9.51 4.39 -7.76
CA VAL A 168 -10.93 3.98 -7.81
C VAL A 168 -11.17 2.76 -6.92
N ILE A 169 -10.28 1.77 -6.95
CA ILE A 169 -10.37 0.59 -6.05
C ILE A 169 -10.32 1.04 -4.59
N ALA A 170 -9.36 1.89 -4.22
CA ALA A 170 -9.23 2.38 -2.85
C ALA A 170 -10.45 3.19 -2.40
N ALA A 171 -10.97 4.05 -3.26
CA ALA A 171 -12.17 4.84 -2.96
C ALA A 171 -13.40 3.94 -2.75
N ALA A 172 -13.56 2.90 -3.57
CA ALA A 172 -14.64 1.92 -3.42
C ALA A 172 -14.50 1.13 -2.11
N VAL A 173 -13.31 0.61 -1.82
CA VAL A 173 -13.01 -0.13 -0.58
C VAL A 173 -13.28 0.75 0.63
N PHE A 174 -12.74 1.96 0.65
CA PHE A 174 -12.92 2.92 1.74
C PHE A 174 -14.39 3.30 1.94
N ALA A 175 -15.13 3.56 0.87
CA ALA A 175 -16.55 3.88 0.94
C ALA A 175 -17.36 2.74 1.54
N VAL A 176 -17.17 1.50 1.08
CA VAL A 176 -17.90 0.33 1.58
C VAL A 176 -17.49 -0.02 3.01
N SER A 177 -16.18 0.01 3.32
CA SER A 177 -15.63 -0.27 4.65
C SER A 177 -16.20 0.71 5.71
N ASN A 178 -16.38 1.98 5.37
CA ASN A 178 -16.86 3.00 6.28
C ASN A 178 -18.38 3.25 6.22
N LEU A 179 -19.09 2.60 5.29
CA LEU A 179 -20.53 2.81 5.10
C LEU A 179 -21.33 2.48 6.36
N SER A 180 -21.04 1.36 7.02
CA SER A 180 -21.68 0.95 8.28
C SER A 180 -21.42 1.91 9.44
N PHE A 181 -20.29 2.63 9.39
CA PHE A 181 -19.97 3.65 10.38
C PHE A 181 -20.70 4.97 10.12
N LEU A 182 -20.85 5.35 8.86
CA LEU A 182 -21.50 6.60 8.44
C LEU A 182 -23.02 6.52 8.58
N ASP A 183 -23.63 5.37 8.31
CA ASP A 183 -25.08 5.15 8.34
C ASP A 183 -25.45 3.98 9.27
N GLN A 184 -25.54 4.26 10.56
CA GLN A 184 -25.89 3.27 11.60
C GLN A 184 -27.35 2.76 11.53
N LYS A 185 -28.20 3.36 10.72
CA LYS A 185 -29.60 2.99 10.53
C LYS A 185 -29.93 2.53 9.11
N GLY A 186 -28.94 2.51 8.21
CA GLY A 186 -29.09 2.18 6.80
C GLY A 186 -29.12 0.69 6.50
N LEU A 187 -29.27 0.41 5.21
CA LEU A 187 -29.37 -0.95 4.64
C LEU A 187 -28.16 -1.84 4.95
N PHE A 188 -26.99 -1.24 5.19
CA PHE A 188 -25.71 -1.92 5.43
C PHE A 188 -25.24 -1.84 6.88
N SER A 189 -26.09 -1.34 7.80
CA SER A 189 -25.74 -1.32 9.21
C SER A 189 -25.94 -2.71 9.82
N GLY A 190 -24.86 -3.29 10.35
CA GLY A 190 -24.95 -4.48 11.19
C GLY A 190 -25.74 -4.20 12.47
N ARG A 191 -26.56 -5.16 12.91
CA ARG A 191 -27.30 -5.04 14.18
C ARG A 191 -26.40 -5.17 15.39
N LEU A 192 -25.30 -5.87 15.25
CA LEU A 192 -24.30 -6.09 16.29
C LEU A 192 -23.00 -5.35 15.92
N VAL A 193 -22.30 -4.86 16.93
CA VAL A 193 -20.99 -4.20 16.77
C VAL A 193 -19.98 -5.11 16.06
N MET A 194 -20.05 -6.41 16.38
CA MET A 194 -19.17 -7.41 15.78
C MET A 194 -19.39 -7.56 14.27
N ASP A 195 -20.65 -7.47 13.80
CA ASP A 195 -20.97 -7.55 12.38
C ASP A 195 -20.33 -6.40 11.59
N ILE A 196 -20.34 -5.19 12.19
CA ILE A 196 -19.71 -3.99 11.59
C ILE A 196 -18.20 -4.20 11.44
N PHE A 197 -17.53 -4.73 12.47
CA PHE A 197 -16.10 -5.02 12.41
C PHE A 197 -15.78 -6.11 11.40
N ILE A 198 -16.57 -7.18 11.33
CA ILE A 198 -16.39 -8.27 10.37
C ILE A 198 -16.51 -7.76 8.93
N ILE A 199 -17.57 -7.00 8.63
CA ILE A 199 -17.78 -6.43 7.29
C ILE A 199 -16.59 -5.53 6.91
N ARG A 200 -16.17 -4.64 7.80
CA ARG A 200 -15.06 -3.72 7.58
C ARG A 200 -13.76 -4.48 7.29
N THR A 201 -13.41 -5.42 8.15
CA THR A 201 -12.18 -6.21 8.01
C THR A 201 -12.17 -7.05 6.74
N LEU A 202 -13.30 -7.66 6.36
CA LEU A 202 -13.42 -8.45 5.13
C LEU A 202 -13.31 -7.58 3.88
N VAL A 203 -13.90 -6.38 3.88
CA VAL A 203 -13.81 -5.43 2.78
C VAL A 203 -12.38 -4.93 2.61
N ASP A 204 -11.72 -4.55 3.71
CA ASP A 204 -10.33 -4.08 3.69
C ASP A 204 -9.37 -5.19 3.24
N LEU A 205 -9.57 -6.43 3.70
CA LEU A 205 -8.79 -7.60 3.26
C LEU A 205 -8.99 -7.89 1.77
N SER A 206 -10.23 -7.83 1.29
CA SER A 206 -10.55 -8.02 -0.12
C SER A 206 -9.92 -6.93 -0.98
N GLY A 207 -9.99 -5.68 -0.52
CA GLY A 207 -9.35 -4.54 -1.18
C GLY A 207 -7.83 -4.69 -1.26
N MET A 208 -7.20 -5.13 -0.17
CA MET A 208 -5.78 -5.44 -0.13
C MET A 208 -5.43 -6.54 -1.16
N ALA A 209 -6.17 -7.65 -1.17
CA ALA A 209 -5.93 -8.74 -2.11
C ALA A 209 -6.05 -8.28 -3.58
N VAL A 210 -7.07 -7.49 -3.91
CA VAL A 210 -7.26 -6.92 -5.25
C VAL A 210 -6.11 -6.00 -5.64
N LEU A 211 -5.64 -5.13 -4.74
CA LEU A 211 -4.52 -4.21 -5.01
C LEU A 211 -3.21 -4.97 -5.24
N TYR A 212 -2.94 -6.03 -4.46
CA TYR A 212 -1.76 -6.86 -4.68
C TYR A 212 -1.84 -7.65 -5.98
N ALA A 213 -2.99 -8.23 -6.30
CA ALA A 213 -3.21 -8.91 -7.59
C ALA A 213 -3.02 -7.94 -8.77
N TYR A 214 -3.56 -6.73 -8.67
CA TYR A 214 -3.36 -5.70 -9.68
C TYR A 214 -1.90 -5.27 -9.81
N HIS A 215 -1.17 -5.12 -8.70
CA HIS A 215 0.27 -4.82 -8.71
C HIS A 215 1.06 -5.91 -9.45
N ILE A 216 0.79 -7.18 -9.16
CA ILE A 216 1.41 -8.32 -9.86
C ILE A 216 1.12 -8.26 -11.36
N GLN A 217 -0.13 -7.98 -11.74
CA GLN A 217 -0.52 -7.87 -13.14
C GLN A 217 0.21 -6.73 -13.87
N VAL A 218 0.28 -5.54 -13.28
CA VAL A 218 1.00 -4.39 -13.86
C VAL A 218 2.46 -4.75 -14.07
N LYS A 219 3.09 -5.36 -13.07
CA LYS A 219 4.49 -5.81 -13.14
C LYS A 219 4.71 -6.84 -14.25
N GLU A 220 3.85 -7.86 -14.34
CA GLU A 220 3.94 -8.86 -15.43
C GLU A 220 3.84 -8.24 -16.83
N VAL A 221 2.92 -7.30 -17.01
CA VAL A 221 2.76 -6.60 -18.31
C VAL A 221 4.03 -5.83 -18.67
N GLN A 222 4.64 -5.13 -17.71
CA GLN A 222 5.89 -4.40 -17.94
C GLN A 222 7.05 -5.33 -18.26
N LEU A 223 7.24 -6.42 -17.51
CA LEU A 223 8.26 -7.43 -17.77
C LEU A 223 8.13 -8.07 -19.16
N ARG A 224 6.90 -8.38 -19.57
CA ARG A 224 6.65 -8.91 -20.93
C ARG A 224 7.00 -7.89 -22.01
N PHE A 225 6.67 -6.62 -21.79
CA PHE A 225 7.00 -5.55 -22.72
C PHE A 225 8.51 -5.37 -22.86
N GLU A 226 9.25 -5.32 -21.75
CA GLU A 226 10.71 -5.22 -21.74
C GLU A 226 11.37 -6.41 -22.44
N LYS A 227 10.91 -7.64 -22.13
CA LYS A 227 11.40 -8.85 -22.78
C LYS A 227 11.20 -8.83 -24.29
N ASN A 228 10.01 -8.43 -24.76
CA ASN A 228 9.71 -8.34 -26.18
C ASN A 228 10.57 -7.26 -26.88
N THR A 229 10.76 -6.11 -26.22
CA THR A 229 11.62 -5.04 -26.72
C THR A 229 13.07 -5.50 -26.86
N LEU A 230 13.59 -6.20 -25.84
CA LEU A 230 14.93 -6.75 -25.88
C LEU A 230 15.10 -7.78 -27.01
N HIS A 231 14.11 -8.67 -27.20
CA HIS A 231 14.11 -9.65 -28.30
C HIS A 231 14.14 -8.96 -29.66
N ASN A 232 13.33 -7.95 -29.88
CA ASN A 232 13.32 -7.18 -31.13
C ASN A 232 14.65 -6.48 -31.39
N ILE A 233 15.32 -5.95 -30.34
CA ILE A 233 16.65 -5.34 -30.47
C ILE A 233 17.68 -6.40 -30.88
N MET A 234 17.66 -7.57 -30.25
CA MET A 234 18.58 -8.68 -30.61
C MET A 234 18.38 -9.13 -32.05
N ASP A 235 17.13 -9.27 -32.52
CA ASP A 235 16.83 -9.67 -33.89
C ASP A 235 17.35 -8.61 -34.90
N MET A 236 17.15 -7.32 -34.60
CA MET A 236 17.70 -6.25 -35.44
C MET A 236 19.24 -6.27 -35.47
N GLN A 237 19.89 -6.49 -34.34
CA GLN A 237 21.34 -6.59 -34.27
C GLN A 237 21.87 -7.78 -35.09
N TYR A 238 21.17 -8.92 -35.00
CA TYR A 238 21.53 -10.11 -35.77
C TYR A 238 21.38 -9.88 -37.27
N GLN A 239 20.28 -9.26 -37.72
CA GLN A 239 20.08 -8.89 -39.12
C GLN A 239 21.17 -7.92 -39.63
N ASN A 240 21.50 -6.88 -38.84
CA ASN A 240 22.58 -5.95 -39.19
C ASN A 240 23.92 -6.65 -39.26
N TYR A 241 24.22 -7.61 -38.39
CA TYR A 241 25.42 -8.41 -38.44
C TYR A 241 25.50 -9.25 -39.74
N GLN A 242 24.38 -9.91 -40.11
CA GLN A 242 24.32 -10.69 -41.37
C GLN A 242 24.54 -9.81 -42.59
N LEU A 243 23.88 -8.66 -42.69
CA LEU A 243 24.05 -7.70 -43.78
C LEU A 243 25.50 -7.19 -43.88
N SER A 244 26.11 -6.91 -42.73
CA SER A 244 27.53 -6.47 -42.69
C SER A 244 28.46 -7.57 -43.15
N LYS A 245 28.23 -8.83 -42.77
CA LYS A 245 28.98 -9.98 -43.20
C LYS A 245 28.87 -10.20 -44.72
N GLU A 246 27.63 -10.20 -45.24
CA GLU A 246 27.39 -10.33 -46.71
C GLU A 246 28.08 -9.21 -47.49
N SER A 247 28.03 -7.97 -46.99
CA SER A 247 28.74 -6.84 -47.61
C SER A 247 30.25 -7.04 -47.64
N MET A 248 30.81 -7.57 -46.55
CA MET A 248 32.24 -7.85 -46.45
C MET A 248 32.65 -9.00 -47.38
N ASP A 249 31.85 -10.04 -47.48
CA ASP A 249 32.07 -11.17 -48.39
C ASP A 249 32.02 -10.72 -49.85
N MET A 250 31.08 -9.85 -50.23
CA MET A 250 31.00 -9.24 -51.57
C MET A 250 32.21 -8.37 -51.87
N VAL A 251 32.73 -7.60 -50.92
CA VAL A 251 33.94 -6.79 -51.09
C VAL A 251 35.16 -7.70 -51.29
N ASN A 252 35.33 -8.75 -50.50
CA ASN A 252 36.41 -9.71 -50.61
C ASN A 252 36.37 -10.45 -51.95
N GLN A 253 35.22 -10.84 -52.45
CA GLN A 253 35.05 -11.48 -53.75
C GLN A 253 35.48 -10.56 -54.89
N LYS A 254 35.10 -9.27 -54.87
CA LYS A 254 35.53 -8.27 -55.84
C LYS A 254 37.06 -8.01 -55.84
N TYR A 255 37.68 -8.13 -54.65
CA TYR A 255 39.14 -8.01 -54.55
C TYR A 255 39.88 -9.23 -55.08
N HIS A 256 39.23 -10.41 -55.09
CA HIS A 256 39.85 -11.63 -55.67
C HIS A 256 39.70 -11.71 -57.21
N ASP A 257 38.73 -11.02 -57.80
CA ASP A 257 38.43 -11.00 -59.20
C ASP A 257 39.20 -9.86 -59.98
N LEU A 258 39.98 -9.05 -59.26
CA LEU A 258 40.91 -8.03 -59.80
C LEU A 258 42.37 -8.49 -59.77
#